data_af3e553c4632de26d101267080ada42d
#
_entry.id   af3e553c4632de26d101267080ada42d
#
_cell.length_a   1.000
_cell.length_b   1.000
_cell.length_c   1.000
_cell.angle_alpha   90.00
_cell.angle_beta   90.00
_cell.angle_gamma   90.00
#
_symmetry.space_group_name_H-M   'P 1'
#
loop_
_entity.id
_entity.type
_entity.pdbx_description
1 polymer ?
#
loop_
_entity_poly.entity_id
_entity_poly.type
_entity_poly.pdbx_seq_one_letter_code
_entity_poly.pdbx_strand_id
1 'polypeptide(L)'
;MSGPDWHLFTKLAAARDMAALWPLVDDAFAARSSRFGIADPEEALTQARDIVLYGAGDFARAVLESWRERGLPVRYLVDSNPAKQGGNWQGHPVAGPDRLAADPARPLVVAAAMDTSALGPVLDGLGLPYLFAERDGTVGFLPGHMLARRRAACEQLFGLLADDQSRHVFLSVVIARLFQDFQFPMKGNLFTDRCTNHPQYFPADLPPLRAGEAYVDCGAFDGDSLAGFAAEALRLGLSGWSAVGVEADAGNAARARANLAALGLGHIPVREAVLGTGREGVGDLHLHNCLGGAIEGGGDSTALDDLLEDFRPSFIKMDIEGAELPALAGARRTILAEKPRLAICTYHTTAELIDIPLFLADNFPFYDLYLRHHRGGSLWETVCYALPRPKGEGK
;
A
#
# COMPACT_ATOMS: atom_id res chain seq x y z
N MET A 1 27.50 17.16 5.34
CA MET A 1 26.09 16.86 4.99
C MET A 1 25.72 17.82 3.87
N SER A 2 25.55 17.32 2.66
CA SER A 2 24.93 18.11 1.58
C SER A 2 23.48 18.35 1.99
N GLY A 3 23.03 19.60 1.97
CA GLY A 3 21.62 19.94 2.24
C GLY A 3 20.67 19.34 1.23
N PRO A 4 19.35 19.53 1.41
CA PRO A 4 18.35 19.02 0.49
C PRO A 4 18.61 19.44 -0.95
N ASP A 5 18.41 18.54 -1.90
CA ASP A 5 18.49 18.87 -3.33
C ASP A 5 17.24 19.67 -3.75
N TRP A 6 17.29 20.97 -3.50
CA TRP A 6 16.23 21.90 -3.85
C TRP A 6 15.92 21.95 -5.35
N HIS A 7 16.91 21.67 -6.19
CA HIS A 7 16.72 21.66 -7.63
C HIS A 7 15.87 20.47 -8.08
N LEU A 8 16.19 19.27 -7.56
CA LEU A 8 15.37 18.09 -7.78
C LEU A 8 13.95 18.28 -7.22
N PHE A 9 13.82 18.80 -5.98
CA PHE A 9 12.54 19.10 -5.38
C PHE A 9 11.65 20.00 -6.27
N THR A 10 12.24 21.10 -6.79
CA THR A 10 11.51 22.04 -7.64
C THR A 10 11.01 21.37 -8.92
N LYS A 11 11.84 20.52 -9.54
CA LYS A 11 11.47 19.76 -10.74
C LYS A 11 10.35 18.74 -10.44
N LEU A 12 10.45 17.99 -9.34
CA LEU A 12 9.42 17.04 -8.92
C LEU A 12 8.10 17.76 -8.62
N ALA A 13 8.13 18.90 -7.94
CA ALA A 13 6.95 19.71 -7.66
C ALA A 13 6.32 20.31 -8.92
N ALA A 14 7.07 20.45 -10.00
CA ALA A 14 6.60 20.95 -11.28
C ALA A 14 6.05 19.85 -12.21
N ALA A 15 6.35 18.57 -11.95
CA ALA A 15 5.82 17.46 -12.74
C ALA A 15 4.28 17.43 -12.68
N ARG A 16 3.64 17.20 -13.83
CA ARG A 16 2.17 17.15 -13.95
C ARG A 16 1.65 15.81 -14.47
N ASP A 17 2.54 14.96 -14.95
CA ASP A 17 2.25 13.65 -15.47
C ASP A 17 3.44 12.70 -15.30
N MET A 18 3.23 11.44 -15.66
CA MET A 18 4.25 10.40 -15.55
C MET A 18 5.41 10.63 -16.52
N ALA A 19 5.17 11.21 -17.69
CA ALA A 19 6.21 11.48 -18.68
C ALA A 19 7.23 12.52 -18.19
N ALA A 20 6.77 13.53 -17.43
CA ALA A 20 7.64 14.50 -16.78
C ALA A 20 8.41 13.94 -15.60
N LEU A 21 7.87 12.89 -14.93
CA LEU A 21 8.50 12.27 -13.77
C LEU A 21 9.68 11.36 -14.15
N TRP A 22 9.53 10.50 -15.17
CA TRP A 22 10.49 9.45 -15.44
C TRP A 22 11.92 9.91 -15.70
N PRO A 23 12.18 11.01 -16.43
CA PRO A 23 13.54 11.54 -16.57
C PRO A 23 14.21 11.88 -15.23
N LEU A 24 13.43 12.38 -14.25
CA LEU A 24 13.95 12.72 -12.92
C LEU A 24 14.30 11.46 -12.11
N VAL A 25 13.52 10.39 -12.30
CA VAL A 25 13.81 9.07 -11.71
C VAL A 25 15.09 8.49 -12.32
N ASP A 26 15.27 8.59 -13.64
CA ASP A 26 16.46 8.11 -14.34
C ASP A 26 17.71 8.88 -13.89
N ASP A 27 17.62 10.18 -13.76
CA ASP A 27 18.72 11.03 -13.28
C ASP A 27 19.12 10.64 -11.84
N ALA A 28 18.12 10.43 -10.95
CA ALA A 28 18.38 10.02 -9.57
C ALA A 28 19.00 8.62 -9.50
N PHE A 29 18.54 7.70 -10.34
CA PHE A 29 19.08 6.35 -10.45
C PHE A 29 20.56 6.39 -10.93
N ALA A 30 20.84 7.13 -11.99
CA ALA A 30 22.19 7.30 -12.53
C ALA A 30 23.15 7.92 -11.53
N ALA A 31 22.69 8.92 -10.77
CA ALA A 31 23.49 9.57 -9.73
C ALA A 31 23.90 8.58 -8.63
N ARG A 32 23.00 7.73 -8.16
CA ARG A 32 23.30 6.70 -7.14
C ARG A 32 24.15 5.56 -7.69
N SER A 33 23.86 5.10 -8.89
CA SER A 33 24.69 4.13 -9.61
C SER A 33 26.15 4.59 -9.68
N SER A 34 26.37 5.82 -10.15
CA SER A 34 27.71 6.43 -10.23
C SER A 34 28.35 6.60 -8.85
N ARG A 35 27.59 7.08 -7.84
CA ARG A 35 28.09 7.29 -6.48
C ARG A 35 28.59 6.01 -5.82
N PHE A 36 27.88 4.91 -5.99
CA PHE A 36 28.20 3.63 -5.36
C PHE A 36 29.08 2.73 -6.22
N GLY A 37 29.28 3.05 -7.50
CA GLY A 37 29.98 2.19 -8.45
C GLY A 37 29.23 0.88 -8.72
N ILE A 38 27.91 0.88 -8.57
CA ILE A 38 27.03 -0.25 -8.79
C ILE A 38 26.25 0.00 -10.09
N ALA A 39 26.38 -0.88 -11.07
CA ALA A 39 25.66 -0.77 -12.34
C ALA A 39 24.24 -1.35 -12.23
N ASP A 40 24.10 -2.51 -11.59
CA ASP A 40 22.84 -3.21 -11.39
C ASP A 40 22.65 -3.59 -9.91
N PRO A 41 21.57 -3.14 -9.25
CA PRO A 41 21.30 -3.46 -7.85
C PRO A 41 21.12 -4.95 -7.56
N GLU A 42 20.44 -5.70 -8.43
CA GLU A 42 20.19 -7.14 -8.24
C GLU A 42 21.47 -7.96 -8.42
N GLU A 43 22.30 -7.57 -9.38
CA GLU A 43 23.63 -8.16 -9.55
C GLU A 43 24.51 -7.89 -8.33
N ALA A 44 24.53 -6.65 -7.85
CA ALA A 44 25.27 -6.27 -6.66
C ALA A 44 24.82 -7.04 -5.42
N LEU A 45 23.52 -7.23 -5.23
CA LEU A 45 22.97 -8.04 -4.15
C LEU A 45 23.44 -9.49 -4.26
N THR A 46 23.36 -10.08 -5.45
CA THR A 46 23.72 -11.48 -5.69
C THR A 46 25.23 -11.75 -5.53
N GLN A 47 26.06 -10.76 -5.88
CA GLN A 47 27.52 -10.85 -5.77
C GLN A 47 28.06 -10.44 -4.40
N ALA A 48 27.22 -9.87 -3.52
CA ALA A 48 27.63 -9.43 -2.21
C ALA A 48 28.16 -10.58 -1.35
N ARG A 49 29.32 -10.37 -0.72
CA ARG A 49 29.88 -11.34 0.25
C ARG A 49 29.32 -11.17 1.65
N ASP A 50 28.93 -9.94 1.98
CA ASP A 50 28.38 -9.55 3.28
C ASP A 50 27.24 -8.57 3.06
N ILE A 51 26.05 -8.92 3.52
CA ILE A 51 24.86 -8.08 3.49
C ILE A 51 24.47 -7.71 4.92
N VAL A 52 24.17 -6.45 5.15
CA VAL A 52 23.53 -5.96 6.37
C VAL A 52 22.15 -5.43 6.01
N LEU A 53 21.13 -5.98 6.64
CA LEU A 53 19.75 -5.54 6.46
C LEU A 53 19.44 -4.44 7.49
N TYR A 54 19.07 -3.25 7.04
CA TYR A 54 18.68 -2.14 7.92
C TYR A 54 17.17 -2.11 8.10
N GLY A 55 16.73 -2.53 9.28
CA GLY A 55 15.37 -2.77 9.71
C GLY A 55 15.26 -4.15 10.38
N ALA A 56 14.54 -4.25 11.50
CA ALA A 56 14.22 -5.50 12.20
C ALA A 56 12.74 -5.49 12.59
N GLY A 57 11.87 -5.54 11.60
CA GLY A 57 10.43 -5.54 11.71
C GLY A 57 9.78 -6.44 10.65
N ASP A 58 8.45 -6.37 10.50
CA ASP A 58 7.70 -7.23 9.59
C ASP A 58 8.11 -7.06 8.13
N PHE A 59 8.51 -5.85 7.73
CA PHE A 59 9.05 -5.64 6.39
C PHE A 59 10.34 -6.42 6.17
N ALA A 60 11.28 -6.35 7.12
CA ALA A 60 12.54 -7.11 7.06
C ALA A 60 12.29 -8.63 7.10
N ARG A 61 11.25 -9.08 7.83
CA ARG A 61 10.84 -10.49 7.84
C ARG A 61 10.43 -10.94 6.44
N ALA A 62 9.56 -10.19 5.75
CA ALA A 62 9.13 -10.53 4.40
C ALA A 62 10.32 -10.61 3.42
N VAL A 63 11.25 -9.64 3.50
CA VAL A 63 12.49 -9.66 2.71
C VAL A 63 13.33 -10.90 3.00
N LEU A 64 13.56 -11.24 4.27
CA LEU A 64 14.34 -12.43 4.66
C LEU A 64 13.68 -13.74 4.20
N GLU A 65 12.36 -13.81 4.26
CA GLU A 65 11.58 -14.95 3.77
C GLU A 65 11.76 -15.13 2.26
N SER A 66 11.64 -14.05 1.48
CA SER A 66 11.85 -14.07 0.03
C SER A 66 13.30 -14.39 -0.36
N TRP A 67 14.27 -14.07 0.50
CA TRP A 67 15.70 -14.35 0.27
C TRP A 67 16.14 -15.74 0.72
N ARG A 68 15.30 -16.47 1.45
CA ARG A 68 15.67 -17.80 2.03
C ARG A 68 16.17 -18.76 0.96
N GLU A 69 15.49 -18.87 -0.17
CA GLU A 69 15.87 -19.76 -1.26
C GLU A 69 17.07 -19.26 -2.06
N ARG A 70 17.33 -17.95 -2.04
CA ARG A 70 18.47 -17.32 -2.73
C ARG A 70 19.80 -17.53 -2.01
N GLY A 71 19.78 -17.96 -0.74
CA GLY A 71 20.99 -18.20 0.06
C GLY A 71 21.85 -16.97 0.26
N LEU A 72 21.27 -15.77 0.34
CA LEU A 72 22.01 -14.52 0.46
C LEU A 72 22.71 -14.40 1.83
N PRO A 73 23.97 -13.91 1.88
CA PRO A 73 24.79 -13.91 3.09
C PRO A 73 24.46 -12.73 4.02
N VAL A 74 23.26 -12.73 4.61
CA VAL A 74 22.85 -11.73 5.61
C VAL A 74 23.59 -11.99 6.93
N ARG A 75 24.47 -11.08 7.31
CA ARG A 75 25.37 -11.26 8.46
C ARG A 75 24.75 -10.79 9.77
N TYR A 76 24.05 -9.68 9.77
CA TYR A 76 23.28 -9.15 10.89
C TYR A 76 22.26 -8.10 10.41
N LEU A 77 21.32 -7.77 11.31
CA LEU A 77 20.38 -6.70 11.10
C LEU A 77 20.80 -5.45 11.89
N VAL A 78 20.38 -4.29 11.40
CA VAL A 78 20.51 -3.02 12.13
C VAL A 78 19.12 -2.45 12.38
N ASP A 79 18.85 -1.99 13.58
CA ASP A 79 17.62 -1.23 13.87
C ASP A 79 17.95 -0.01 14.72
N SER A 80 17.35 1.14 14.39
CA SER A 80 17.54 2.39 15.14
C SER A 80 16.82 2.36 16.50
N ASN A 81 15.85 1.46 16.71
CA ASN A 81 15.16 1.30 17.98
C ASN A 81 16.04 0.56 18.98
N PRO A 82 16.50 1.21 20.09
CA PRO A 82 17.37 0.57 21.08
C PRO A 82 16.74 -0.67 21.71
N ALA A 83 15.42 -0.76 21.82
CA ALA A 83 14.73 -1.89 22.41
C ALA A 83 14.88 -3.19 21.61
N LYS A 84 15.25 -3.13 20.33
CA LYS A 84 15.49 -4.27 19.47
C LYS A 84 16.96 -4.70 19.43
N GLN A 85 17.87 -3.83 19.85
CA GLN A 85 19.31 -4.04 19.76
C GLN A 85 19.79 -5.05 20.80
N GLY A 86 20.84 -5.79 20.45
CA GLY A 86 21.41 -6.84 21.31
C GLY A 86 20.64 -8.16 21.32
N GLY A 87 19.49 -8.21 20.65
CA GLY A 87 18.66 -9.41 20.50
C GLY A 87 18.94 -10.17 19.20
N ASN A 88 18.03 -11.11 18.91
CA ASN A 88 18.00 -11.87 17.67
C ASN A 88 16.62 -11.69 17.00
N TRP A 89 16.62 -11.49 15.68
CA TRP A 89 15.41 -11.37 14.87
C TRP A 89 15.51 -12.33 13.67
N GLN A 90 14.58 -13.24 13.55
CA GLN A 90 14.55 -14.23 12.45
C GLN A 90 15.88 -14.98 12.25
N GLY A 91 16.57 -15.33 13.37
CA GLY A 91 17.85 -16.03 13.31
C GLY A 91 19.08 -15.14 13.16
N HIS A 92 18.92 -13.83 13.01
CA HIS A 92 20.01 -12.87 12.82
C HIS A 92 20.20 -11.96 14.03
N PRO A 93 21.46 -11.66 14.46
CA PRO A 93 21.72 -10.68 15.49
C PRO A 93 21.24 -9.29 15.07
N VAL A 94 20.66 -8.52 16.00
CA VAL A 94 20.25 -7.13 15.78
C VAL A 94 21.24 -6.18 16.46
N ALA A 95 21.82 -5.27 15.69
CA ALA A 95 22.77 -4.28 16.17
C ALA A 95 22.23 -2.85 16.06
N GLY A 96 22.87 -1.90 16.72
CA GLY A 96 22.66 -0.48 16.50
C GLY A 96 23.45 0.06 15.29
N PRO A 97 23.10 1.28 14.80
CA PRO A 97 23.80 1.92 13.70
C PRO A 97 25.30 2.11 13.92
N ASP A 98 25.75 2.27 15.17
CA ASP A 98 27.16 2.45 15.53
C ASP A 98 28.02 1.24 15.13
N ARG A 99 27.48 0.02 15.26
CA ARG A 99 28.17 -1.19 14.82
C ARG A 99 28.39 -1.18 13.30
N LEU A 100 27.43 -0.74 12.54
CA LEU A 100 27.53 -0.64 11.09
C LEU A 100 28.58 0.41 10.70
N ALA A 101 28.60 1.56 11.39
CA ALA A 101 29.58 2.62 11.19
C ALA A 101 31.02 2.14 11.45
N ALA A 102 31.21 1.27 12.43
CA ALA A 102 32.51 0.73 12.80
C ALA A 102 32.88 -0.57 12.06
N ASP A 103 32.05 -1.08 11.15
CA ASP A 103 32.28 -2.36 10.48
C ASP A 103 33.41 -2.28 9.42
N PRO A 104 34.56 -2.95 9.66
CA PRO A 104 35.70 -2.87 8.75
C PRO A 104 35.47 -3.58 7.39
N ALA A 105 34.48 -4.48 7.32
CA ALA A 105 34.16 -5.20 6.09
C ALA A 105 33.43 -4.33 5.06
N ARG A 106 32.90 -3.16 5.48
CA ARG A 106 32.12 -2.24 4.61
C ARG A 106 31.03 -2.99 3.80
N PRO A 107 30.08 -3.64 4.47
CA PRO A 107 29.09 -4.50 3.81
C PRO A 107 28.18 -3.73 2.86
N LEU A 108 27.53 -4.43 1.95
CA LEU A 108 26.37 -3.90 1.24
C LEU A 108 25.22 -3.74 2.23
N VAL A 109 24.71 -2.51 2.36
CA VAL A 109 23.55 -2.24 3.21
C VAL A 109 22.27 -2.32 2.38
N VAL A 110 21.28 -3.04 2.88
CA VAL A 110 19.96 -3.06 2.25
C VAL A 110 18.93 -2.55 3.26
N ALA A 111 18.30 -1.45 2.93
CA ALA A 111 17.23 -0.86 3.75
C ALA A 111 15.94 -1.65 3.54
N ALA A 112 15.42 -2.21 4.63
CA ALA A 112 14.19 -3.01 4.65
C ALA A 112 13.20 -2.40 5.65
N ALA A 113 12.66 -1.27 5.29
CA ALA A 113 11.67 -0.53 6.06
C ALA A 113 10.66 0.14 5.13
N MET A 114 9.40 0.22 5.57
CA MET A 114 8.36 0.88 4.80
C MET A 114 8.55 2.39 4.72
N ASP A 115 8.97 3.01 5.83
CA ASP A 115 9.35 4.42 5.88
C ASP A 115 10.88 4.53 5.94
N THR A 116 11.46 4.98 4.84
CA THR A 116 12.91 5.19 4.70
C THR A 116 13.30 6.67 4.81
N SER A 117 12.38 7.56 5.10
CA SER A 117 12.60 9.01 5.13
C SER A 117 13.72 9.44 6.10
N ALA A 118 13.83 8.75 7.23
CA ALA A 118 14.88 8.98 8.21
C ALA A 118 16.20 8.23 7.90
N LEU A 119 16.19 7.25 7.00
CA LEU A 119 17.34 6.38 6.75
C LEU A 119 18.34 6.98 5.78
N GLY A 120 17.89 7.68 4.75
CA GLY A 120 18.76 8.26 3.73
C GLY A 120 19.95 9.05 4.33
N PRO A 121 19.70 10.01 5.24
CA PRO A 121 20.76 10.78 5.90
C PRO A 121 21.74 9.93 6.71
N VAL A 122 21.23 8.94 7.40
CA VAL A 122 22.05 8.03 8.23
C VAL A 122 22.95 7.21 7.31
N LEU A 123 22.39 6.61 6.28
CA LEU A 123 23.14 5.78 5.32
C LEU A 123 24.14 6.60 4.51
N ASP A 124 23.78 7.81 4.11
CA ASP A 124 24.69 8.75 3.44
C ASP A 124 25.87 9.14 4.33
N GLY A 125 25.63 9.36 5.62
CA GLY A 125 26.67 9.67 6.61
C GLY A 125 27.65 8.54 6.84
N LEU A 126 27.26 7.29 6.62
CA LEU A 126 28.14 6.12 6.75
C LEU A 126 29.11 5.96 5.56
N GLY A 127 28.80 6.57 4.41
CA GLY A 127 29.62 6.45 3.20
C GLY A 127 29.70 5.01 2.66
N LEU A 128 28.73 4.18 2.98
CA LEU A 128 28.60 2.80 2.49
C LEU A 128 27.66 2.77 1.27
N PRO A 129 27.84 1.81 0.33
CA PRO A 129 26.83 1.55 -0.68
C PRO A 129 25.59 0.99 -0.03
N TYR A 130 24.41 1.47 -0.45
CA TYR A 130 23.15 0.95 0.04
C TYR A 130 22.09 0.85 -1.06
N LEU A 131 21.18 -0.09 -0.87
CA LEU A 131 20.03 -0.35 -1.70
C LEU A 131 18.76 -0.35 -0.83
N PHE A 132 17.61 -0.27 -1.48
CA PHE A 132 16.31 -0.41 -0.84
C PHE A 132 15.67 -1.70 -1.29
N ALA A 133 15.13 -2.47 -0.35
CA ALA A 133 14.35 -3.68 -0.65
C ALA A 133 12.86 -3.37 -0.78
N GLU A 134 12.18 -4.14 -1.61
CA GLU A 134 10.73 -4.35 -1.56
C GLU A 134 10.39 -5.62 -0.78
N ARG A 135 9.12 -5.82 -0.40
CA ARG A 135 8.69 -7.02 0.37
C ARG A 135 8.92 -8.33 -0.38
N ASP A 136 8.90 -8.31 -1.71
CA ASP A 136 9.21 -9.45 -2.58
C ASP A 136 10.72 -9.77 -2.65
N GLY A 137 11.55 -9.01 -1.94
CA GLY A 137 13.00 -9.20 -1.87
C GLY A 137 13.77 -8.63 -3.06
N THR A 138 13.13 -7.97 -3.99
CA THR A 138 13.82 -7.22 -5.04
C THR A 138 14.46 -5.96 -4.45
N VAL A 139 15.55 -5.49 -5.07
CA VAL A 139 16.30 -4.33 -4.59
C VAL A 139 16.49 -3.27 -5.68
N GLY A 140 16.64 -2.02 -5.26
CA GLY A 140 16.88 -0.89 -6.15
C GLY A 140 17.58 0.28 -5.46
N PHE A 141 17.98 1.28 -6.26
CA PHE A 141 18.60 2.49 -5.73
C PHE A 141 17.64 3.46 -5.06
N LEU A 142 16.35 3.39 -5.38
CA LEU A 142 15.33 4.25 -4.83
C LEU A 142 14.33 3.41 -4.00
N PRO A 143 13.78 3.96 -2.91
CA PRO A 143 12.59 3.38 -2.30
C PRO A 143 11.47 3.27 -3.33
N GLY A 144 10.61 2.28 -3.24
CA GLY A 144 9.54 2.13 -4.24
C GLY A 144 10.01 1.92 -5.68
N HIS A 145 11.25 1.43 -5.88
CA HIS A 145 11.84 1.20 -7.21
C HIS A 145 11.02 0.26 -8.10
N MET A 146 10.14 -0.55 -7.51
CA MET A 146 9.16 -1.36 -8.23
C MET A 146 8.28 -0.49 -9.14
N LEU A 147 7.88 0.72 -8.71
CA LEU A 147 7.11 1.66 -9.54
C LEU A 147 7.91 2.07 -10.79
N ALA A 148 9.21 2.34 -10.60
CA ALA A 148 10.08 2.68 -11.72
C ALA A 148 10.31 1.52 -12.70
N ARG A 149 10.26 0.27 -12.24
CA ARG A 149 10.30 -0.93 -13.09
C ARG A 149 8.99 -1.15 -13.86
N ARG A 150 7.88 -0.63 -13.35
CA ARG A 150 6.52 -0.81 -13.90
C ARG A 150 5.96 0.46 -14.53
N ARG A 151 6.80 1.24 -15.21
CA ARG A 151 6.41 2.53 -15.84
C ARG A 151 5.18 2.42 -16.72
N ALA A 152 5.12 1.41 -17.58
CA ALA A 152 3.99 1.21 -18.48
C ALA A 152 2.67 0.99 -17.70
N ALA A 153 2.70 0.26 -16.60
CA ALA A 153 1.54 0.06 -15.73
C ALA A 153 1.15 1.36 -15.01
N CYS A 154 2.14 2.16 -14.56
CA CYS A 154 1.88 3.47 -13.97
C CYS A 154 1.24 4.43 -14.99
N GLU A 155 1.74 4.46 -16.22
CA GLU A 155 1.19 5.29 -17.30
C GLU A 155 -0.22 4.84 -17.69
N GLN A 156 -0.45 3.54 -17.80
CA GLN A 156 -1.77 2.96 -18.04
C GLN A 156 -2.75 3.39 -16.94
N LEU A 157 -2.39 3.19 -15.68
CA LEU A 157 -3.26 3.59 -14.57
C LEU A 157 -3.53 5.09 -14.57
N PHE A 158 -2.50 5.93 -14.76
CA PHE A 158 -2.66 7.37 -14.84
C PHE A 158 -3.68 7.78 -15.90
N GLY A 159 -3.68 7.11 -17.05
CA GLY A 159 -4.64 7.33 -18.13
C GLY A 159 -6.07 6.84 -17.83
N LEU A 160 -6.22 5.83 -16.98
CA LEU A 160 -7.51 5.24 -16.59
C LEU A 160 -8.23 6.02 -15.49
N LEU A 161 -7.51 6.83 -14.71
CA LEU A 161 -8.10 7.60 -13.60
C LEU A 161 -9.11 8.64 -14.12
N ALA A 162 -10.26 8.69 -13.47
CA ALA A 162 -11.43 9.39 -13.96
C ALA A 162 -11.33 10.91 -13.91
N ASP A 163 -10.57 11.46 -12.93
CA ASP A 163 -10.45 12.90 -12.75
C ASP A 163 -9.02 13.39 -12.52
N ASP A 164 -8.79 14.70 -12.66
CA ASP A 164 -7.49 15.32 -12.48
C ASP A 164 -7.00 15.23 -11.03
N GLN A 165 -7.90 15.24 -10.07
CA GLN A 165 -7.55 15.04 -8.66
C GLN A 165 -6.93 13.67 -8.43
N SER A 166 -7.50 12.61 -8.98
CA SER A 166 -6.97 11.25 -8.91
C SER A 166 -5.60 11.13 -9.57
N ARG A 167 -5.42 11.75 -10.74
CA ARG A 167 -4.11 11.81 -11.42
C ARG A 167 -3.08 12.54 -10.58
N HIS A 168 -3.47 13.66 -9.96
CA HIS A 168 -2.60 14.40 -9.05
C HIS A 168 -2.24 13.59 -7.80
N VAL A 169 -3.20 12.92 -7.18
CA VAL A 169 -2.97 12.02 -6.03
C VAL A 169 -2.00 10.90 -6.42
N PHE A 170 -2.26 10.21 -7.53
CA PHE A 170 -1.40 9.12 -7.98
C PHE A 170 0.03 9.57 -8.21
N LEU A 171 0.23 10.64 -8.99
CA LEU A 171 1.56 11.20 -9.25
C LEU A 171 2.28 11.59 -7.95
N SER A 172 1.57 12.23 -7.02
CA SER A 172 2.11 12.66 -5.74
C SER A 172 2.55 11.48 -4.88
N VAL A 173 1.75 10.43 -4.81
CA VAL A 173 2.08 9.22 -4.05
C VAL A 173 3.25 8.45 -4.68
N VAL A 174 3.31 8.39 -6.02
CA VAL A 174 4.44 7.79 -6.74
C VAL A 174 5.74 8.55 -6.44
N ILE A 175 5.72 9.88 -6.53
CA ILE A 175 6.88 10.73 -6.17
C ILE A 175 7.27 10.49 -4.72
N ALA A 176 6.29 10.47 -3.82
CA ALA A 176 6.52 10.27 -2.41
C ALA A 176 7.19 8.94 -2.10
N ARG A 177 6.78 7.86 -2.76
CA ARG A 177 7.37 6.53 -2.58
C ARG A 177 8.78 6.43 -3.17
N LEU A 178 9.01 7.03 -4.34
CA LEU A 178 10.32 6.97 -5.01
C LEU A 178 11.39 7.83 -4.35
N PHE A 179 11.00 8.95 -3.71
CA PHE A 179 11.92 9.96 -3.20
C PHE A 179 11.78 10.21 -1.69
N GLN A 180 11.19 9.28 -0.93
CA GLN A 180 10.97 9.46 0.50
C GLN A 180 12.26 9.62 1.32
N ASP A 181 13.37 9.06 0.87
CA ASP A 181 14.67 9.14 1.53
C ASP A 181 15.48 10.39 1.13
N PHE A 182 15.03 11.16 0.14
CA PHE A 182 15.57 12.47 -0.16
C PHE A 182 15.11 13.46 0.91
N GLN A 183 16.03 14.11 1.58
CA GLN A 183 15.75 15.11 2.63
C GLN A 183 15.11 16.37 2.05
N PHE A 184 13.88 16.26 1.60
CA PHE A 184 13.10 17.46 1.36
C PHE A 184 12.70 18.03 2.73
N PRO A 185 12.95 19.34 3.00
CA PRO A 185 12.97 19.92 4.35
C PRO A 185 11.60 20.09 5.00
N MET A 186 10.65 19.25 4.70
CA MET A 186 9.31 19.37 5.22
C MET A 186 8.96 18.16 6.05
N LYS A 187 8.57 18.40 7.29
CA LYS A 187 7.92 17.39 8.11
C LYS A 187 6.68 16.93 7.37
N GLY A 188 6.66 15.66 7.05
CA GLY A 188 5.64 15.11 6.19
C GLY A 188 6.06 15.16 4.71
N ASN A 189 5.33 14.43 3.91
CA ASN A 189 5.56 14.41 2.49
C ASN A 189 4.76 15.53 1.83
N LEU A 190 5.43 16.62 1.44
CA LEU A 190 4.79 17.77 0.80
C LEU A 190 3.87 17.37 -0.36
N PHE A 191 4.23 16.30 -1.06
CA PHE A 191 3.45 15.84 -2.20
C PHE A 191 2.11 15.26 -1.76
N THR A 192 2.08 14.48 -0.66
CA THR A 192 0.83 13.92 -0.13
C THR A 192 0.02 14.95 0.65
N ASP A 193 0.64 15.91 1.35
CA ASP A 193 -0.08 16.98 2.05
C ASP A 193 -0.99 17.80 1.14
N ARG A 194 -0.56 17.99 -0.12
CA ARG A 194 -1.32 18.77 -1.09
C ARG A 194 -2.55 18.06 -1.66
N CYS A 195 -2.64 16.77 -1.47
CA CYS A 195 -3.73 15.96 -2.02
C CYS A 195 -4.59 15.26 -0.96
N THR A 196 -4.47 15.69 0.32
CA THR A 196 -5.23 15.13 1.41
C THR A 196 -6.74 15.40 1.28
N ASN A 197 -7.53 14.33 1.36
CA ASN A 197 -8.99 14.35 1.28
C ASN A 197 -9.61 13.77 2.56
N HIS A 198 -10.56 14.47 3.16
CA HIS A 198 -11.30 14.04 4.33
C HIS A 198 -12.80 14.24 4.14
N PRO A 199 -13.65 13.40 4.74
CA PRO A 199 -13.34 12.19 5.53
C PRO A 199 -12.93 10.99 4.68
N GLN A 200 -12.18 10.04 5.29
CA GLN A 200 -11.82 8.77 4.66
C GLN A 200 -13.08 7.92 4.42
N TYR A 201 -13.10 7.19 3.32
CA TYR A 201 -14.17 6.35 2.76
C TYR A 201 -15.42 7.12 2.29
N PHE A 202 -15.69 8.32 2.81
CA PHE A 202 -16.85 9.15 2.44
C PHE A 202 -16.42 10.55 1.98
N PRO A 203 -15.48 10.67 1.01
CA PRO A 203 -14.95 11.96 0.60
C PRO A 203 -16.05 12.83 -0.03
N ALA A 204 -16.06 14.11 0.34
CA ALA A 204 -17.15 15.05 -0.03
C ALA A 204 -17.17 15.40 -1.53
N ASP A 205 -16.09 15.14 -2.25
CA ASP A 205 -15.93 15.37 -3.69
C ASP A 205 -16.30 14.16 -4.56
N LEU A 206 -16.73 13.05 -3.94
CA LEU A 206 -17.32 11.90 -4.61
C LEU A 206 -18.82 11.77 -4.24
N PRO A 207 -19.61 11.01 -5.02
CA PRO A 207 -21.04 10.86 -4.75
C PRO A 207 -21.34 10.43 -3.30
N PRO A 208 -22.22 11.14 -2.58
CA PRO A 208 -22.55 10.84 -1.19
C PRO A 208 -23.27 9.49 -1.03
N LEU A 209 -23.41 9.05 0.21
CA LEU A 209 -24.27 7.91 0.58
C LEU A 209 -25.73 8.19 0.20
N ARG A 210 -26.49 7.14 -0.02
CA ARG A 210 -27.91 7.20 -0.45
C ARG A 210 -28.79 6.50 0.58
N ALA A 211 -30.09 6.82 0.57
CA ALA A 211 -31.07 6.05 1.33
C ALA A 211 -31.07 4.58 0.89
N GLY A 212 -31.20 3.66 1.85
CA GLY A 212 -31.12 2.24 1.60
C GLY A 212 -29.71 1.70 1.34
N GLU A 213 -28.66 2.44 1.66
CA GLU A 213 -27.26 1.99 1.48
C GLU A 213 -27.01 0.71 2.29
N ALA A 214 -26.40 -0.29 1.66
CA ALA A 214 -26.00 -1.56 2.26
C ALA A 214 -24.45 -1.63 2.28
N TYR A 215 -23.87 -1.38 3.44
CA TYR A 215 -22.43 -1.20 3.60
C TYR A 215 -21.76 -2.47 4.13
N VAL A 216 -20.66 -2.87 3.49
CA VAL A 216 -19.78 -3.94 3.96
C VAL A 216 -18.42 -3.33 4.31
N ASP A 217 -17.98 -3.58 5.53
CA ASP A 217 -16.68 -3.18 6.06
C ASP A 217 -15.76 -4.38 6.20
N CYS A 218 -14.89 -4.59 5.22
CA CYS A 218 -13.86 -5.61 5.27
C CYS A 218 -12.61 -5.04 5.97
N GLY A 219 -12.22 -5.64 7.11
CA GLY A 219 -11.25 -5.10 8.05
C GLY A 219 -11.93 -4.10 9.00
N ALA A 220 -12.92 -4.59 9.77
CA ALA A 220 -13.71 -3.76 10.65
C ALA A 220 -12.95 -3.31 11.93
N PHE A 221 -11.78 -3.91 12.21
CA PHE A 221 -10.88 -3.60 13.33
C PHE A 221 -11.65 -3.45 14.66
N ASP A 222 -11.77 -2.24 15.18
CA ASP A 222 -12.52 -1.95 16.41
C ASP A 222 -13.90 -1.32 16.16
N GLY A 223 -14.37 -1.29 14.89
CA GLY A 223 -15.67 -0.81 14.46
C GLY A 223 -15.73 0.67 14.12
N ASP A 224 -14.61 1.37 14.04
CA ASP A 224 -14.53 2.80 13.76
C ASP A 224 -15.14 3.21 12.41
N SER A 225 -14.85 2.49 11.35
CA SER A 225 -15.41 2.74 10.02
C SER A 225 -16.90 2.41 9.92
N LEU A 226 -17.40 1.41 10.64
CA LEU A 226 -18.84 1.13 10.76
C LEU A 226 -19.57 2.27 11.51
N ALA A 227 -18.95 2.75 12.59
CA ALA A 227 -19.48 3.92 13.34
C ALA A 227 -19.43 5.18 12.46
N GLY A 228 -18.35 5.36 11.70
CA GLY A 228 -18.20 6.46 10.74
C GLY A 228 -19.27 6.43 9.65
N PHE A 229 -19.58 5.26 9.10
CA PHE A 229 -20.68 5.07 8.15
C PHE A 229 -22.03 5.47 8.76
N ALA A 230 -22.34 4.98 9.96
CA ALA A 230 -23.58 5.31 10.64
C ALA A 230 -23.70 6.82 10.95
N ALA A 231 -22.60 7.46 11.38
CA ALA A 231 -22.54 8.90 11.61
C ALA A 231 -22.78 9.70 10.33
N GLU A 232 -22.18 9.28 9.21
CA GLU A 232 -22.38 9.94 7.91
C GLU A 232 -23.82 9.74 7.40
N ALA A 233 -24.39 8.57 7.55
CA ALA A 233 -25.79 8.30 7.21
C ALA A 233 -26.74 9.18 8.05
N LEU A 234 -26.46 9.33 9.35
CA LEU A 234 -27.21 10.23 10.23
C LEU A 234 -27.06 11.70 9.83
N ARG A 235 -25.82 12.14 9.54
CA ARG A 235 -25.54 13.52 9.08
C ARG A 235 -26.31 13.87 7.81
N LEU A 236 -26.47 12.90 6.91
CA LEU A 236 -27.22 13.06 5.66
C LEU A 236 -28.74 12.84 5.81
N GLY A 237 -29.22 12.47 7.00
CA GLY A 237 -30.63 12.17 7.25
C GLY A 237 -31.14 10.92 6.51
N LEU A 238 -30.26 9.92 6.27
CA LEU A 238 -30.60 8.72 5.53
C LEU A 238 -31.35 7.72 6.40
N SER A 239 -32.25 6.97 5.77
CA SER A 239 -33.02 5.88 6.38
C SER A 239 -32.90 4.60 5.59
N GLY A 240 -33.23 3.46 6.23
CA GLY A 240 -33.26 2.15 5.58
C GLY A 240 -31.88 1.59 5.24
N TRP A 241 -30.81 2.17 5.75
CA TRP A 241 -29.46 1.62 5.55
C TRP A 241 -29.22 0.37 6.42
N SER A 242 -28.28 -0.44 5.99
CA SER A 242 -27.78 -1.61 6.71
C SER A 242 -26.26 -1.70 6.61
N ALA A 243 -25.63 -2.38 7.55
CA ALA A 243 -24.18 -2.58 7.51
C ALA A 243 -23.81 -3.94 8.09
N VAL A 244 -22.65 -4.46 7.66
CA VAL A 244 -21.98 -5.65 8.20
C VAL A 244 -20.50 -5.44 8.22
N GLY A 245 -19.83 -5.79 9.34
CA GLY A 245 -18.38 -5.84 9.46
C GLY A 245 -17.84 -7.25 9.25
N VAL A 246 -16.63 -7.34 8.71
CA VAL A 246 -15.83 -8.57 8.63
C VAL A 246 -14.45 -8.28 9.22
N GLU A 247 -14.02 -9.10 10.17
CA GLU A 247 -12.74 -8.94 10.87
C GLU A 247 -12.08 -10.29 11.09
N ALA A 248 -10.79 -10.38 10.79
CA ALA A 248 -10.06 -11.64 10.90
C ALA A 248 -9.60 -11.96 12.33
N ASP A 249 -9.25 -10.93 13.12
CA ASP A 249 -8.82 -11.09 14.50
C ASP A 249 -10.01 -11.10 15.45
N ALA A 250 -10.17 -12.21 16.19
CA ALA A 250 -11.29 -12.38 17.12
C ALA A 250 -11.31 -11.32 18.25
N GLY A 251 -10.14 -10.84 18.68
CA GLY A 251 -10.01 -9.79 19.69
C GLY A 251 -10.48 -8.44 19.18
N ASN A 252 -10.12 -8.10 17.92
CA ASN A 252 -10.60 -6.91 17.24
C ASN A 252 -12.11 -7.00 17.01
N ALA A 253 -12.62 -8.13 16.50
CA ALA A 253 -14.04 -8.34 16.28
C ALA A 253 -14.87 -8.19 17.59
N ALA A 254 -14.34 -8.71 18.70
CA ALA A 254 -14.99 -8.54 20.00
C ALA A 254 -15.00 -7.08 20.45
N ARG A 255 -13.90 -6.33 20.22
CA ARG A 255 -13.86 -4.88 20.49
C ARG A 255 -14.83 -4.10 19.63
N ALA A 256 -14.89 -4.42 18.32
CA ALA A 256 -15.84 -3.79 17.40
C ALA A 256 -17.27 -3.96 17.87
N ARG A 257 -17.69 -5.17 18.23
CA ARG A 257 -19.04 -5.44 18.78
C ARG A 257 -19.31 -4.64 20.05
N ALA A 258 -18.33 -4.56 20.97
CA ALA A 258 -18.47 -3.80 22.21
C ALA A 258 -18.60 -2.29 21.95
N ASN A 259 -17.74 -1.73 21.08
CA ASN A 259 -17.76 -0.31 20.71
C ASN A 259 -19.09 0.06 20.01
N LEU A 260 -19.53 -0.75 19.05
CA LEU A 260 -20.79 -0.53 18.35
C LEU A 260 -21.99 -0.60 19.33
N ALA A 261 -21.98 -1.56 20.26
CA ALA A 261 -23.04 -1.62 21.29
C ALA A 261 -23.07 -0.38 22.18
N ALA A 262 -21.90 0.13 22.60
CA ALA A 262 -21.81 1.36 23.39
C ALA A 262 -22.32 2.60 22.64
N LEU A 263 -22.25 2.60 21.30
CA LEU A 263 -22.77 3.66 20.44
C LEU A 263 -24.26 3.47 20.03
N GLY A 264 -24.93 2.44 20.55
CA GLY A 264 -26.32 2.10 20.16
C GLY A 264 -26.44 1.44 18.78
N LEU A 265 -25.31 1.00 18.21
CA LEU A 265 -25.19 0.35 16.90
C LEU A 265 -25.02 -1.17 17.02
N GLY A 266 -25.33 -1.78 18.16
CA GLY A 266 -25.16 -3.21 18.41
C GLY A 266 -25.99 -4.13 17.52
N HIS A 267 -26.87 -3.59 16.69
CA HIS A 267 -27.61 -4.32 15.66
C HIS A 267 -26.77 -4.59 14.39
N ILE A 268 -25.62 -3.93 14.22
CA ILE A 268 -24.69 -4.17 13.12
C ILE A 268 -23.87 -5.44 13.43
N PRO A 269 -24.00 -6.52 12.65
CA PRO A 269 -23.22 -7.73 12.88
C PRO A 269 -21.75 -7.53 12.48
N VAL A 270 -20.84 -8.13 13.25
CA VAL A 270 -19.42 -8.26 12.90
C VAL A 270 -19.10 -9.74 12.79
N ARG A 271 -18.73 -10.19 11.61
CA ARG A 271 -18.41 -11.60 11.29
C ARG A 271 -16.90 -11.81 11.42
N GLU A 272 -16.50 -12.93 12.01
CA GLU A 272 -15.10 -13.33 12.12
C GLU A 272 -14.73 -14.18 10.91
N ALA A 273 -13.88 -13.64 10.03
CA ALA A 273 -13.40 -14.36 8.85
C ALA A 273 -12.11 -13.74 8.31
N VAL A 274 -11.21 -14.59 7.86
CA VAL A 274 -10.06 -14.20 7.02
C VAL A 274 -10.56 -14.18 5.57
N LEU A 275 -10.55 -13.01 4.94
CA LEU A 275 -10.99 -12.86 3.56
C LEU A 275 -9.90 -13.27 2.57
N GLY A 276 -10.32 -13.89 1.47
CA GLY A 276 -9.46 -14.30 0.37
C GLY A 276 -10.27 -14.87 -0.79
N THR A 277 -9.64 -15.70 -1.62
CA THR A 277 -10.30 -16.32 -2.78
C THR A 277 -11.34 -17.38 -2.43
N GLY A 278 -11.36 -17.84 -1.18
CA GLY A 278 -12.15 -18.99 -0.78
C GLY A 278 -11.70 -20.30 -1.45
N ARG A 279 -12.59 -21.29 -1.48
CA ARG A 279 -12.28 -22.63 -2.03
C ARG A 279 -12.26 -22.68 -3.56
N GLU A 280 -12.94 -21.77 -4.24
CA GLU A 280 -13.05 -21.76 -5.70
C GLU A 280 -11.79 -21.18 -6.41
N GLY A 281 -10.89 -20.56 -5.65
CA GLY A 281 -9.65 -19.96 -6.20
C GLY A 281 -9.92 -18.75 -7.09
N VAL A 282 -8.98 -18.46 -7.99
CA VAL A 282 -8.96 -17.21 -8.78
C VAL A 282 -9.87 -17.25 -10.01
N GLY A 283 -10.27 -18.43 -10.49
CA GLY A 283 -11.12 -18.58 -11.69
C GLY A 283 -10.54 -17.88 -12.93
N ASP A 284 -11.43 -17.32 -13.78
CA ASP A 284 -11.07 -16.63 -15.04
C ASP A 284 -10.69 -15.13 -14.84
N LEU A 285 -10.06 -14.79 -13.72
CA LEU A 285 -9.65 -13.41 -13.45
C LEU A 285 -8.41 -13.00 -14.23
N HIS A 286 -8.43 -11.78 -14.77
CA HIS A 286 -7.27 -11.22 -15.47
C HIS A 286 -6.23 -10.68 -14.46
N LEU A 287 -5.08 -11.37 -14.38
CA LEU A 287 -3.98 -11.05 -13.46
C LEU A 287 -2.75 -10.48 -14.18
N HIS A 288 -2.90 -10.06 -15.44
CA HIS A 288 -1.80 -9.72 -16.34
C HIS A 288 -0.82 -8.66 -15.81
N ASN A 289 -1.27 -7.79 -14.94
CA ASN A 289 -0.45 -6.72 -14.38
C ASN A 289 -0.13 -6.91 -12.90
N CYS A 290 -0.67 -7.93 -12.26
CA CYS A 290 -0.33 -8.22 -10.87
C CYS A 290 1.08 -8.80 -10.83
N LEU A 291 1.99 -8.15 -10.11
CA LEU A 291 3.25 -8.78 -9.78
C LEU A 291 2.93 -9.98 -8.90
N GLY A 292 3.23 -11.16 -9.39
CA GLY A 292 3.10 -12.48 -8.79
C GLY A 292 3.24 -12.68 -7.27
N GLY A 293 2.88 -11.68 -6.52
CA GLY A 293 2.34 -11.85 -5.18
C GLY A 293 1.09 -12.67 -5.42
N ALA A 294 1.27 -13.97 -5.34
CA ALA A 294 0.26 -14.94 -5.60
C ALA A 294 -1.01 -14.47 -4.91
N ILE A 295 -2.09 -14.34 -5.67
CA ILE A 295 -3.39 -14.61 -5.12
C ILE A 295 -3.32 -16.11 -4.78
N GLU A 296 -2.44 -16.46 -3.87
CA GLU A 296 -2.35 -17.80 -3.31
C GLU A 296 -3.56 -17.97 -2.44
N GLY A 297 -4.61 -18.51 -3.02
CA GLY A 297 -5.69 -19.14 -2.30
C GLY A 297 -5.16 -20.38 -1.59
N GLY A 298 -4.29 -20.19 -0.63
CA GLY A 298 -3.74 -21.25 0.20
C GLY A 298 -4.04 -20.95 1.65
N GLY A 299 -4.98 -21.64 2.24
CA GLY A 299 -5.32 -21.55 3.66
C GLY A 299 -6.82 -21.42 3.89
N ASP A 300 -7.21 -21.34 5.17
CA ASP A 300 -8.60 -21.23 5.62
C ASP A 300 -9.25 -19.85 5.34
N SER A 301 -9.08 -19.29 4.12
CA SER A 301 -9.72 -18.03 3.74
C SER A 301 -11.14 -18.26 3.25
N THR A 302 -12.01 -17.27 3.47
CA THR A 302 -13.41 -17.28 3.07
C THR A 302 -13.62 -16.25 1.94
N ALA A 303 -14.29 -16.64 0.86
CA ALA A 303 -14.72 -15.70 -0.16
C ALA A 303 -15.80 -14.77 0.40
N LEU A 304 -15.70 -13.47 0.07
CA LEU A 304 -16.75 -12.53 0.46
C LEU A 304 -18.10 -12.91 -0.17
N ASP A 305 -18.08 -13.49 -1.36
CA ASP A 305 -19.25 -14.02 -2.06
C ASP A 305 -20.03 -15.05 -1.25
N ASP A 306 -19.33 -15.91 -0.49
CA ASP A 306 -19.96 -16.94 0.35
C ASP A 306 -20.39 -16.36 1.70
N LEU A 307 -19.64 -15.37 2.19
CA LEU A 307 -19.97 -14.72 3.45
C LEU A 307 -21.22 -13.85 3.36
N LEU A 308 -21.54 -13.31 2.18
CA LEU A 308 -22.62 -12.35 1.96
C LEU A 308 -23.88 -12.96 1.33
N GLU A 309 -24.09 -14.30 1.36
CA GLU A 309 -25.18 -14.99 0.66
C GLU A 309 -26.53 -14.26 0.72
N ASP A 310 -26.89 -13.72 1.89
CA ASP A 310 -28.16 -13.02 2.15
C ASP A 310 -28.03 -11.49 2.19
N PHE A 311 -26.84 -10.91 1.92
CA PHE A 311 -26.60 -9.48 1.98
C PHE A 311 -26.23 -8.92 0.60
N ARG A 312 -26.97 -7.93 0.12
CA ARG A 312 -26.76 -7.29 -1.19
C ARG A 312 -26.08 -5.94 -1.02
N PRO A 313 -24.74 -5.87 -1.08
CA PRO A 313 -24.03 -4.63 -0.82
C PRO A 313 -24.22 -3.62 -1.94
N SER A 314 -24.41 -2.36 -1.55
CA SER A 314 -24.30 -1.20 -2.44
C SER A 314 -22.97 -0.46 -2.26
N PHE A 315 -22.25 -0.75 -1.16
CA PHE A 315 -20.95 -0.19 -0.87
C PHE A 315 -20.06 -1.21 -0.13
N ILE A 316 -18.87 -1.47 -0.62
CA ILE A 316 -17.85 -2.32 0.01
C ILE A 316 -16.59 -1.49 0.26
N LYS A 317 -16.11 -1.46 1.51
CA LYS A 317 -14.79 -0.96 1.89
C LYS A 317 -13.89 -2.18 2.14
N MET A 318 -12.60 -2.09 1.74
CA MET A 318 -11.57 -3.06 2.11
C MET A 318 -10.32 -2.35 2.61
N ASP A 319 -9.92 -2.72 3.83
CA ASP A 319 -8.70 -2.32 4.50
C ASP A 319 -8.25 -3.50 5.35
N ILE A 320 -7.54 -4.45 4.72
CA ILE A 320 -7.27 -5.81 5.22
C ILE A 320 -5.80 -6.21 5.12
N GLU A 321 -4.94 -5.19 5.29
CA GLU A 321 -3.51 -5.34 5.53
C GLU A 321 -2.74 -6.11 4.43
N GLY A 322 -3.16 -5.91 3.16
CA GLY A 322 -2.49 -6.47 1.98
C GLY A 322 -3.15 -7.72 1.40
N ALA A 323 -4.35 -8.09 1.88
CA ALA A 323 -5.15 -9.19 1.34
C ALA A 323 -6.25 -8.70 0.38
N GLU A 324 -6.21 -7.43 -0.08
CA GLU A 324 -7.26 -6.81 -0.88
C GLU A 324 -7.46 -7.50 -2.23
N LEU A 325 -6.40 -7.86 -2.95
CA LEU A 325 -6.51 -8.55 -4.25
C LEU A 325 -7.16 -9.94 -4.13
N PRO A 326 -6.71 -10.84 -3.23
CA PRO A 326 -7.40 -12.11 -2.98
C PRO A 326 -8.87 -11.92 -2.56
N ALA A 327 -9.15 -10.94 -1.70
CA ALA A 327 -10.52 -10.67 -1.26
C ALA A 327 -11.42 -10.13 -2.37
N LEU A 328 -10.90 -9.26 -3.25
CA LEU A 328 -11.59 -8.79 -4.45
C LEU A 328 -11.90 -9.94 -5.41
N ALA A 329 -10.97 -10.89 -5.57
CA ALA A 329 -11.20 -12.11 -6.33
C ALA A 329 -12.34 -12.95 -5.73
N GLY A 330 -12.35 -13.10 -4.39
CA GLY A 330 -13.41 -13.79 -3.66
C GLY A 330 -14.74 -13.01 -3.54
N ALA A 331 -14.78 -11.76 -4.01
CA ALA A 331 -15.99 -10.93 -4.08
C ALA A 331 -16.56 -10.82 -5.51
N ARG A 332 -16.02 -11.57 -6.47
CA ARG A 332 -16.29 -11.40 -7.90
C ARG A 332 -17.79 -11.53 -8.25
N ARG A 333 -18.47 -12.53 -7.72
CA ARG A 333 -19.90 -12.75 -8.00
C ARG A 333 -20.74 -11.58 -7.49
N THR A 334 -20.48 -11.16 -6.27
CA THR A 334 -21.15 -10.01 -5.63
C THR A 334 -20.91 -8.73 -6.43
N ILE A 335 -19.65 -8.45 -6.80
CA ILE A 335 -19.31 -7.23 -7.56
C ILE A 335 -20.01 -7.22 -8.93
N LEU A 336 -20.04 -8.34 -9.64
CA LEU A 336 -20.70 -8.43 -10.96
C LEU A 336 -22.23 -8.29 -10.86
N ALA A 337 -22.83 -8.87 -9.82
CA ALA A 337 -24.28 -8.87 -9.64
C ALA A 337 -24.82 -7.53 -9.15
N GLU A 338 -24.21 -6.98 -8.09
CA GLU A 338 -24.75 -5.83 -7.38
C GLU A 338 -24.08 -4.50 -7.84
N LYS A 339 -22.89 -4.57 -8.43
CA LYS A 339 -22.10 -3.40 -8.85
C LYS A 339 -21.98 -2.35 -7.75
N PRO A 340 -21.58 -2.75 -6.53
CA PRO A 340 -21.46 -1.81 -5.43
C PRO A 340 -20.42 -0.75 -5.74
N ARG A 341 -20.49 0.44 -5.11
CA ARG A 341 -19.30 1.27 -5.03
C ARG A 341 -18.25 0.57 -4.20
N LEU A 342 -16.98 0.78 -4.53
CA LEU A 342 -15.87 0.20 -3.80
C LEU A 342 -14.98 1.31 -3.24
N ALA A 343 -14.45 1.11 -2.03
CA ALA A 343 -13.39 1.90 -1.42
C ALA A 343 -12.30 0.92 -0.94
N ILE A 344 -11.24 0.79 -1.73
CA ILE A 344 -10.21 -0.23 -1.52
C ILE A 344 -8.89 0.45 -1.16
N CYS A 345 -8.33 0.11 -0.01
CA CYS A 345 -7.01 0.58 0.40
C CYS A 345 -5.93 0.05 -0.54
N THR A 346 -4.97 0.91 -0.91
CA THR A 346 -3.92 0.60 -1.91
C THR A 346 -2.53 0.94 -1.39
N TYR A 347 -2.34 0.91 -0.09
CA TYR A 347 -1.13 1.47 0.52
C TYR A 347 -0.28 0.46 1.30
N HIS A 348 -0.78 -0.73 1.58
CA HIS A 348 -0.07 -1.73 2.40
C HIS A 348 1.20 -2.26 1.73
N THR A 349 1.20 -2.32 0.39
CA THR A 349 2.39 -2.60 -0.39
C THR A 349 2.58 -1.58 -1.52
N THR A 350 3.80 -1.48 -2.06
CA THR A 350 4.06 -0.63 -3.22
C THR A 350 3.32 -1.13 -4.47
N ALA A 351 3.15 -2.44 -4.59
CA ALA A 351 2.47 -3.07 -5.73
C ALA A 351 0.97 -2.73 -5.77
N GLU A 352 0.29 -2.73 -4.64
CA GLU A 352 -1.16 -2.51 -4.55
C GLU A 352 -1.60 -1.16 -5.09
N LEU A 353 -0.74 -0.14 -5.02
CA LEU A 353 -1.02 1.17 -5.60
C LEU A 353 -1.35 1.09 -7.09
N ILE A 354 -0.80 0.10 -7.79
CA ILE A 354 -1.01 -0.14 -9.23
C ILE A 354 -1.94 -1.32 -9.44
N ASP A 355 -1.69 -2.44 -8.74
CA ASP A 355 -2.33 -3.72 -9.02
C ASP A 355 -3.83 -3.71 -8.72
N ILE A 356 -4.25 -3.11 -7.61
CA ILE A 356 -5.67 -3.02 -7.25
C ILE A 356 -6.47 -2.21 -8.28
N PRO A 357 -6.09 -0.97 -8.64
CA PRO A 357 -6.84 -0.22 -9.65
C PRO A 357 -6.84 -0.90 -11.03
N LEU A 358 -5.72 -1.49 -11.47
CA LEU A 358 -5.66 -2.20 -12.75
C LEU A 358 -6.48 -3.48 -12.73
N PHE A 359 -6.45 -4.24 -11.64
CA PHE A 359 -7.32 -5.40 -11.45
C PHE A 359 -8.81 -5.03 -11.58
N LEU A 360 -9.22 -3.93 -10.94
CA LEU A 360 -10.59 -3.43 -11.04
C LEU A 360 -10.95 -3.01 -12.47
N ALA A 361 -10.04 -2.32 -13.17
CA ALA A 361 -10.26 -1.89 -14.56
C ALA A 361 -10.42 -3.09 -15.51
N ASP A 362 -9.57 -4.10 -15.36
CA ASP A 362 -9.52 -5.27 -16.26
C ASP A 362 -10.71 -6.23 -16.02
N ASN A 363 -11.09 -6.44 -14.75
CA ASN A 363 -12.13 -7.41 -14.40
C ASN A 363 -13.53 -6.82 -14.28
N PHE A 364 -13.64 -5.51 -14.03
CA PHE A 364 -14.92 -4.82 -13.82
C PHE A 364 -14.98 -3.51 -14.61
N PRO A 365 -14.97 -3.57 -15.96
CA PRO A 365 -14.81 -2.41 -16.84
C PRO A 365 -15.97 -1.41 -16.78
N PHE A 366 -17.00 -1.67 -15.99
CA PHE A 366 -18.11 -0.76 -15.73
C PHE A 366 -17.83 0.27 -14.62
N TYR A 367 -16.65 0.23 -14.02
CA TYR A 367 -16.25 1.22 -13.02
C TYR A 367 -15.48 2.39 -13.64
N ASP A 368 -15.69 3.58 -13.07
CA ASP A 368 -14.75 4.69 -13.12
C ASP A 368 -13.91 4.67 -11.85
N LEU A 369 -12.58 4.89 -12.02
CA LEU A 369 -11.61 4.76 -10.93
C LEU A 369 -11.15 6.13 -10.46
N TYR A 370 -11.21 6.32 -9.14
CA TYR A 370 -10.75 7.53 -8.47
C TYR A 370 -9.72 7.16 -7.39
N LEU A 371 -8.73 8.02 -7.19
CA LEU A 371 -7.80 7.90 -6.06
C LEU A 371 -7.94 9.12 -5.15
N ARG A 372 -8.01 8.86 -3.85
CA ARG A 372 -7.96 9.89 -2.81
C ARG A 372 -6.95 9.50 -1.75
N HIS A 373 -6.29 10.50 -1.19
CA HIS A 373 -5.31 10.31 -0.12
C HIS A 373 -5.80 11.03 1.14
N HIS A 374 -5.83 10.32 2.27
CA HIS A 374 -6.55 10.76 3.47
C HIS A 374 -5.63 11.18 4.61
N ARG A 375 -4.33 10.94 4.49
CA ARG A 375 -3.36 11.27 5.54
C ARG A 375 -2.14 12.00 4.97
N GLY A 376 -2.17 13.32 5.04
CA GLY A 376 -1.03 14.16 4.63
C GLY A 376 0.25 13.82 5.38
N GLY A 377 1.38 13.94 4.68
CA GLY A 377 2.70 13.64 5.25
C GLY A 377 2.98 12.17 5.49
N SER A 378 2.17 11.28 4.92
CA SER A 378 2.27 9.83 5.09
C SER A 378 2.23 9.13 3.73
N LEU A 379 2.64 7.86 3.68
CA LEU A 379 2.42 6.97 2.54
C LEU A 379 1.18 6.08 2.73
N TRP A 380 0.52 6.21 3.89
CA TRP A 380 -0.67 5.48 4.28
C TRP A 380 -1.93 6.20 3.85
N GLU A 381 -3.03 5.49 3.80
CA GLU A 381 -4.38 6.01 3.58
C GLU A 381 -4.63 6.53 2.15
N THR A 382 -4.03 5.87 1.15
CA THR A 382 -4.43 6.04 -0.26
C THR A 382 -5.50 5.02 -0.59
N VAL A 383 -6.68 5.49 -1.01
CA VAL A 383 -7.84 4.65 -1.29
C VAL A 383 -8.24 4.77 -2.77
N CYS A 384 -8.42 3.62 -3.42
CA CYS A 384 -9.04 3.52 -4.74
C CYS A 384 -10.56 3.41 -4.59
N TYR A 385 -11.27 4.37 -5.14
CA TYR A 385 -12.73 4.36 -5.22
C TYR A 385 -13.14 3.92 -6.62
N ALA A 386 -13.93 2.84 -6.72
CA ALA A 386 -14.52 2.39 -7.97
C ALA A 386 -16.02 2.67 -7.95
N LEU A 387 -16.47 3.54 -8.83
CA LEU A 387 -17.86 3.98 -8.92
C LEU A 387 -18.50 3.44 -10.18
N PRO A 388 -19.66 2.73 -10.09
CA PRO A 388 -20.34 2.23 -11.27
C PRO A 388 -20.77 3.37 -12.19
N ARG A 389 -20.46 3.25 -13.48
CA ARG A 389 -20.93 4.22 -14.48
C ARG A 389 -22.45 4.25 -14.56
N PRO A 390 -23.05 5.42 -14.73
CA PRO A 390 -24.48 5.54 -15.01
C PRO A 390 -24.86 4.69 -16.23
N LYS A 391 -26.02 4.00 -16.17
CA LYS A 391 -26.53 3.24 -17.31
C LYS A 391 -26.79 4.21 -18.49
N GLY A 392 -26.01 4.12 -19.56
CA GLY A 392 -26.22 4.90 -20.79
C GLY A 392 -25.01 5.67 -21.32
N GLU A 393 -23.93 5.78 -20.60
CA GLU A 393 -22.69 6.42 -21.09
C GLU A 393 -21.65 5.33 -21.45
N GLY A 394 -21.74 4.79 -22.66
CA GLY A 394 -20.67 4.02 -23.28
C GLY A 394 -19.54 4.95 -23.72
N LYS A 395 -18.27 4.57 -23.44
CA LYS A 395 -17.12 5.24 -24.08
C LYS A 395 -17.09 4.94 -25.54
#